data_bd69e59143464540edd4ebb08b48e8ed
#
_entry.id   bd69e59143464540edd4ebb08b48e8ed
#
_cell.length_a   1.000
_cell.length_b   1.000
_cell.length_c   1.000
_cell.angle_alpha   90.00
_cell.angle_beta   90.00
_cell.angle_gamma   90.00
#
_symmetry.space_group_name_H-M   'P 1'
#
loop_
_entity.id
_entity.type
_entity.pdbx_description
1 polymer ?
#
loop_
_entity_poly.entity_id
_entity_poly.type
_entity_poly.pdbx_seq_one_letter_code
_entity_poly.pdbx_strand_id
1 'polypeptide(L)'
;MCETCGGHGTSGAGSPETRTGGNRVVVVGKGGVGKTTVSALLARILARRGLSVLAVDADEQRNLAATLGVAVSVASSLVPLAEDANYIEEKTGARPGEGAGGMLRLNPDTSDLVDRLAVPAPDGVRLVVMGGVRRAGGGCLCPETALVASAVGGMHLHAEDVVVMDTHAGVEHFGRSLARGFDTAVVVVEPSFNAVQVGLESAGLARDLGIDRLLLVINRARSDEDVERVLDHVDRLGGFTFESTTVLPLDQSVIDGEPSVDAALRGSVILDALGGLLRAVIAEAPLATGQGR
;
A
#
# COMPACT_ATOMS: atom_id res chain seq x y z
N MET A 1 19.22 -24.99 1.95
CA MET A 1 18.15 -25.77 2.59
C MET A 1 18.29 -25.54 4.09
N CYS A 2 17.37 -24.82 4.71
CA CYS A 2 17.39 -24.56 6.13
C CYS A 2 16.35 -25.48 6.77
N GLU A 3 16.79 -26.54 7.43
CA GLU A 3 15.95 -27.61 8.00
C GLU A 3 15.39 -27.30 9.41
N THR A 4 15.45 -26.07 9.90
CA THR A 4 15.10 -25.72 11.27
C THR A 4 13.82 -24.90 11.45
N CYS A 5 12.98 -24.74 10.43
CA CYS A 5 11.71 -24.02 10.54
C CYS A 5 10.46 -24.93 10.63
N GLY A 6 10.62 -26.16 11.10
CA GLY A 6 9.52 -27.09 11.35
C GLY A 6 9.29 -27.27 12.85
N GLY A 7 8.30 -26.60 13.42
CA GLY A 7 7.95 -26.80 14.84
C GLY A 7 6.69 -26.06 15.26
N HIS A 8 5.60 -26.74 15.22
CA HIS A 8 4.29 -26.55 15.86
C HIS A 8 4.23 -25.52 17.00
N GLY A 9 3.30 -24.59 16.87
CA GLY A 9 2.83 -23.71 17.92
C GLY A 9 1.43 -23.24 17.61
N THR A 10 0.44 -24.03 17.96
CA THR A 10 -0.98 -23.66 18.01
C THR A 10 -1.22 -22.68 19.14
N SER A 11 -2.19 -21.79 18.90
CA SER A 11 -2.94 -21.01 19.89
C SER A 11 -2.38 -19.65 20.31
N GLY A 12 -3.08 -18.69 19.83
CA GLY A 12 -3.13 -17.30 20.24
C GLY A 12 -4.05 -16.56 19.30
N ALA A 13 -5.33 -16.98 19.21
CA ALA A 13 -6.37 -16.16 18.63
C ALA A 13 -6.50 -14.94 19.55
N GLY A 14 -5.74 -13.88 19.24
CA GLY A 14 -6.01 -12.56 19.77
C GLY A 14 -7.43 -12.20 19.38
N SER A 15 -8.23 -11.82 20.36
CA SER A 15 -9.56 -11.28 20.19
C SER A 15 -9.55 -10.25 19.09
N PRO A 16 -10.59 -10.13 18.23
CA PRO A 16 -10.68 -9.06 17.28
C PRO A 16 -10.72 -7.75 18.06
N GLU A 17 -9.58 -7.04 18.09
CA GLU A 17 -9.55 -5.68 18.61
C GLU A 17 -10.55 -4.87 17.81
N THR A 18 -11.47 -4.27 18.51
CA THR A 18 -12.46 -3.33 17.97
C THR A 18 -11.71 -2.23 17.22
N ARG A 19 -11.78 -2.26 15.89
CA ARG A 19 -11.15 -1.27 15.02
C ARG A 19 -11.80 0.08 15.26
N THR A 20 -11.10 0.95 15.94
CA THR A 20 -11.51 2.33 16.16
C THR A 20 -10.84 3.20 15.11
N GLY A 21 -11.60 3.49 14.03
CA GLY A 21 -11.33 4.62 13.14
C GLY A 21 -10.07 4.56 12.25
N GLY A 22 -10.18 5.20 11.09
CA GLY A 22 -9.11 5.32 10.08
C GLY A 22 -9.11 4.22 9.03
N ASN A 23 -8.63 4.55 7.83
CA ASN A 23 -8.61 3.63 6.69
C ASN A 23 -7.19 3.29 6.26
N ARG A 24 -6.91 2.02 6.06
CA ARG A 24 -5.65 1.53 5.48
C ARG A 24 -5.90 0.97 4.09
N VAL A 25 -5.32 1.61 3.11
CA VAL A 25 -5.48 1.32 1.70
C VAL A 25 -4.15 0.85 1.12
N VAL A 26 -4.15 -0.32 0.52
CA VAL A 26 -3.01 -0.81 -0.25
C VAL A 26 -3.31 -0.76 -1.74
N VAL A 27 -2.36 -0.25 -2.54
CA VAL A 27 -2.49 -0.17 -4.00
C VAL A 27 -1.65 -1.26 -4.63
N VAL A 28 -2.30 -2.17 -5.36
CA VAL A 28 -1.69 -3.39 -5.93
C VAL A 28 -1.95 -3.50 -7.43
N GLY A 29 -1.21 -4.36 -8.11
CA GLY A 29 -1.35 -4.63 -9.54
C GLY A 29 0.01 -4.81 -10.23
N LYS A 30 -0.01 -5.07 -11.53
CA LYS A 30 1.19 -5.30 -12.35
C LYS A 30 2.13 -4.09 -12.37
N GLY A 31 3.43 -4.34 -12.63
CA GLY A 31 4.40 -3.27 -12.89
C GLY A 31 4.00 -2.41 -14.09
N GLY A 32 4.11 -1.08 -13.95
CA GLY A 32 3.85 -0.13 -15.02
C GLY A 32 2.38 0.28 -15.22
N VAL A 33 1.40 -0.31 -14.51
CA VAL A 33 -0.02 0.04 -14.66
C VAL A 33 -0.41 1.39 -14.05
N GLY A 34 0.51 2.07 -13.35
CA GLY A 34 0.26 3.38 -12.75
C GLY A 34 -0.13 3.35 -11.26
N LYS A 35 0.25 2.31 -10.52
CA LYS A 35 0.00 2.22 -9.07
C LYS A 35 0.46 3.46 -8.32
N THR A 36 1.73 3.83 -8.48
CA THR A 36 2.33 4.99 -7.81
C THR A 36 1.60 6.29 -8.15
N THR A 37 1.16 6.46 -9.39
CA THR A 37 0.36 7.63 -9.81
C THR A 37 -0.99 7.65 -9.10
N VAL A 38 -1.69 6.50 -9.04
CA VAL A 38 -2.97 6.36 -8.33
C VAL A 38 -2.79 6.59 -6.83
N SER A 39 -1.73 6.03 -6.22
CA SER A 39 -1.38 6.22 -4.81
C SER A 39 -1.15 7.70 -4.48
N ALA A 40 -0.36 8.40 -5.31
CA ALA A 40 -0.06 9.81 -5.11
C ALA A 40 -1.31 10.70 -5.28
N LEU A 41 -2.12 10.46 -6.31
CA LEU A 41 -3.37 11.17 -6.54
C LEU A 41 -4.33 10.97 -5.37
N LEU A 42 -4.51 9.71 -4.94
CA LEU A 42 -5.39 9.37 -3.82
C LEU A 42 -4.93 10.07 -2.54
N ALA A 43 -3.64 9.97 -2.19
CA ALA A 43 -3.09 10.58 -0.99
C ALA A 43 -3.27 12.10 -0.99
N ARG A 44 -2.92 12.78 -2.07
CA ARG A 44 -3.00 14.24 -2.15
C ARG A 44 -4.43 14.76 -2.15
N ILE A 45 -5.35 14.09 -2.85
CA ILE A 45 -6.75 14.53 -2.89
C ILE A 45 -7.43 14.30 -1.52
N LEU A 46 -7.13 13.19 -0.84
CA LEU A 46 -7.64 12.94 0.52
C LEU A 46 -7.14 14.00 1.50
N ALA A 47 -5.85 14.36 1.44
CA ALA A 47 -5.27 15.42 2.25
C ALA A 47 -5.90 16.80 1.96
N ARG A 48 -6.14 17.15 0.68
CA ARG A 48 -6.88 18.38 0.30
C ARG A 48 -8.32 18.41 0.83
N ARG A 49 -8.91 17.24 1.12
CA ARG A 49 -10.24 17.14 1.76
C ARG A 49 -10.19 17.22 3.28
N GLY A 50 -9.02 17.47 3.87
CA GLY A 50 -8.83 17.66 5.30
C GLY A 50 -8.54 16.40 6.09
N LEU A 51 -8.28 15.27 5.41
CA LEU A 51 -7.88 14.03 6.07
C LEU A 51 -6.38 14.05 6.41
N SER A 52 -6.00 13.42 7.50
CA SER A 52 -4.60 13.18 7.88
C SER A 52 -4.08 11.98 7.09
N VAL A 53 -3.20 12.22 6.10
CA VAL A 53 -2.75 11.19 5.18
C VAL A 53 -1.29 10.83 5.38
N LEU A 54 -1.04 9.53 5.61
CA LEU A 54 0.28 8.93 5.57
C LEU A 54 0.42 8.13 4.28
N ALA A 55 1.28 8.58 3.39
CA ALA A 55 1.72 7.82 2.22
C ALA A 55 2.90 6.93 2.60
N VAL A 56 2.85 5.66 2.20
CA VAL A 56 3.90 4.68 2.47
C VAL A 56 4.43 4.16 1.15
N ASP A 57 5.71 4.41 0.87
CA ASP A 57 6.41 3.88 -0.31
C ASP A 57 7.06 2.53 0.04
N ALA A 58 6.43 1.45 -0.40
CA ALA A 58 6.91 0.09 -0.22
C ALA A 58 7.50 -0.49 -1.53
N ASP A 59 7.75 0.35 -2.54
CA ASP A 59 8.43 -0.04 -3.77
C ASP A 59 9.95 0.17 -3.63
N GLU A 60 10.74 -0.82 -4.10
CA GLU A 60 12.20 -0.71 -4.13
C GLU A 60 12.70 0.43 -5.01
N GLN A 61 11.91 0.85 -6.01
CA GLN A 61 12.25 1.96 -6.91
C GLN A 61 12.05 3.34 -6.27
N ARG A 62 11.28 3.43 -5.18
CA ARG A 62 11.06 4.65 -4.36
C ARG A 62 10.55 5.84 -5.18
N ASN A 63 9.62 5.60 -6.07
CA ASN A 63 9.11 6.61 -6.97
C ASN A 63 8.03 7.50 -6.34
N LEU A 64 7.41 7.08 -5.23
CA LEU A 64 6.27 7.79 -4.64
C LEU A 64 6.63 9.21 -4.20
N ALA A 65 7.85 9.44 -3.67
CA ALA A 65 8.31 10.77 -3.29
C ALA A 65 8.26 11.76 -4.47
N ALA A 66 8.83 11.37 -5.60
CA ALA A 66 8.83 12.20 -6.81
C ALA A 66 7.42 12.38 -7.38
N THR A 67 6.62 11.32 -7.36
CA THR A 67 5.23 11.34 -7.86
C THR A 67 4.32 12.22 -7.00
N LEU A 68 4.53 12.25 -5.68
CA LEU A 68 3.87 13.20 -4.78
C LEU A 68 4.30 14.66 -5.02
N GLY A 69 5.42 14.91 -5.69
CA GLY A 69 5.98 16.24 -5.87
C GLY A 69 6.90 16.68 -4.73
N VAL A 70 7.47 15.75 -3.99
CA VAL A 70 8.50 16.07 -2.98
C VAL A 70 9.75 16.60 -3.68
N ALA A 71 10.31 17.69 -3.17
CA ALA A 71 11.51 18.29 -3.75
C ALA A 71 12.67 17.28 -3.79
N VAL A 72 13.41 17.24 -4.90
CA VAL A 72 14.52 16.29 -5.14
C VAL A 72 15.54 16.31 -4.01
N SER A 73 15.85 17.49 -3.45
CA SER A 73 16.78 17.65 -2.32
C SER A 73 16.29 16.92 -1.05
N VAL A 74 14.98 16.89 -0.82
CA VAL A 74 14.37 16.18 0.31
C VAL A 74 14.29 14.68 -0.01
N ALA A 75 13.82 14.33 -1.21
CA ALA A 75 13.71 12.93 -1.63
C ALA A 75 15.07 12.19 -1.61
N SER A 76 16.16 12.87 -1.99
CA SER A 76 17.51 12.28 -1.99
C SER A 76 18.12 12.12 -0.58
N SER A 77 17.61 12.82 0.42
CA SER A 77 18.05 12.70 1.82
C SER A 77 17.25 11.68 2.62
N LEU A 78 16.21 11.12 2.05
CA LEU A 78 15.36 10.11 2.70
C LEU A 78 16.15 8.83 2.98
N VAL A 79 16.20 8.43 4.25
CA VAL A 79 16.71 7.13 4.66
C VAL A 79 15.52 6.18 4.77
N PRO A 80 15.46 5.12 3.95
CA PRO A 80 14.39 4.14 4.07
C PRO A 80 14.43 3.42 5.42
N LEU A 81 13.28 3.09 5.94
CA LEU A 81 13.15 2.37 7.20
C LEU A 81 14.02 1.10 7.26
N ALA A 82 14.03 0.31 6.19
CA ALA A 82 14.82 -0.92 6.11
C ALA A 82 16.35 -0.68 6.07
N GLU A 83 16.79 0.55 5.85
CA GLU A 83 18.20 0.95 5.81
C GLU A 83 18.65 1.69 7.09
N ASP A 84 17.71 2.09 7.96
CA ASP A 84 18.02 2.72 9.25
C ASP A 84 18.39 1.65 10.30
N ALA A 85 19.65 1.23 10.26
CA ALA A 85 20.16 0.19 11.15
C ALA A 85 20.01 0.55 12.64
N ASN A 86 20.08 1.83 12.99
CA ASN A 86 19.97 2.28 14.37
C ASN A 86 18.53 2.18 14.87
N TYR A 87 17.57 2.60 14.06
CA TYR A 87 16.16 2.49 14.39
C TYR A 87 15.72 1.03 14.46
N ILE A 88 16.17 0.19 13.52
CA ILE A 88 15.88 -1.25 13.52
C ILE A 88 16.42 -1.90 14.80
N GLU A 89 17.67 -1.65 15.17
CA GLU A 89 18.31 -2.21 16.37
C GLU A 89 17.60 -1.76 17.65
N GLU A 90 17.27 -0.45 17.75
CA GLU A 90 16.54 0.12 18.89
C GLU A 90 15.20 -0.58 19.10
N LYS A 91 14.46 -0.80 18.02
CA LYS A 91 13.09 -1.34 18.08
C LYS A 91 13.06 -2.86 18.20
N THR A 92 13.88 -3.56 17.44
CA THR A 92 13.84 -5.03 17.34
C THR A 92 14.84 -5.73 18.27
N GLY A 93 15.87 -5.04 18.72
CA GLY A 93 16.98 -5.61 19.51
C GLY A 93 17.99 -6.37 18.64
N ALA A 94 17.90 -6.27 17.31
CA ALA A 94 18.82 -6.93 16.39
C ALA A 94 19.22 -5.99 15.25
N ARG A 95 20.49 -6.05 14.84
CA ARG A 95 21.01 -5.23 13.75
C ARG A 95 20.82 -5.92 12.40
N PRO A 96 20.46 -5.18 11.32
CA PRO A 96 20.33 -5.73 9.98
C PRO A 96 21.59 -6.49 9.54
N GLY A 97 21.41 -7.72 9.05
CA GLY A 97 22.52 -8.55 8.53
C GLY A 97 23.42 -9.19 9.58
N GLU A 98 23.27 -8.88 10.85
CA GLU A 98 23.92 -9.61 11.95
C GLU A 98 22.97 -10.72 12.41
N GLY A 99 23.49 -11.95 12.52
CA GLY A 99 22.68 -13.06 13.07
C GLY A 99 22.13 -12.68 14.44
N ALA A 100 20.88 -13.01 14.71
CA ALA A 100 20.23 -12.71 15.98
C ALA A 100 20.97 -13.43 17.14
N GLY A 101 22.02 -12.80 17.65
CA GLY A 101 22.71 -13.23 18.86
C GLY A 101 21.91 -12.98 20.14
N GLY A 102 20.70 -12.43 20.02
CA GLY A 102 19.79 -12.05 21.08
C GLY A 102 18.33 -12.32 20.75
N MET A 103 17.44 -11.97 21.67
CA MET A 103 16.00 -12.13 21.52
C MET A 103 15.43 -11.05 20.58
N LEU A 104 15.06 -11.44 19.35
CA LEU A 104 14.42 -10.56 18.38
C LEU A 104 12.98 -10.25 18.82
N ARG A 105 12.64 -8.96 18.90
CA ARG A 105 11.26 -8.51 19.11
C ARG A 105 10.52 -8.55 17.76
N LEU A 106 9.56 -9.45 17.63
CA LEU A 106 8.77 -9.62 16.42
C LEU A 106 7.62 -8.59 16.29
N ASN A 107 7.20 -7.99 17.40
CA ASN A 107 6.19 -6.93 17.45
C ASN A 107 6.78 -5.71 18.20
N PRO A 108 7.70 -4.97 17.59
CA PRO A 108 8.26 -3.78 18.20
C PRO A 108 7.23 -2.64 18.27
N ASP A 109 7.35 -1.80 19.30
CA ASP A 109 6.58 -0.56 19.35
C ASP A 109 7.14 0.45 18.32
N THR A 110 6.29 0.83 17.38
CA THR A 110 6.60 1.76 16.28
C THR A 110 5.73 3.02 16.30
N SER A 111 5.14 3.35 17.46
CA SER A 111 4.28 4.51 17.62
C SER A 111 4.96 5.84 17.26
N ASP A 112 6.27 5.92 17.43
CA ASP A 112 7.12 7.08 17.11
C ASP A 112 7.60 7.13 15.64
N LEU A 113 7.30 6.11 14.84
CA LEU A 113 7.82 5.96 13.48
C LEU A 113 7.50 7.16 12.59
N VAL A 114 6.24 7.59 12.63
CA VAL A 114 5.79 8.70 11.77
C VAL A 114 6.46 10.01 12.19
N ASP A 115 6.63 10.25 13.49
CA ASP A 115 7.27 11.47 13.98
C ASP A 115 8.78 11.51 13.70
N ARG A 116 9.42 10.35 13.63
CA ARG A 116 10.86 10.24 13.41
C ARG A 116 11.27 10.15 11.95
N LEU A 117 10.49 9.44 11.13
CA LEU A 117 10.89 9.04 9.78
C LEU A 117 10.02 9.64 8.67
N ALA A 118 8.81 10.15 9.00
CA ALA A 118 7.99 10.75 7.97
C ALA A 118 8.52 12.11 7.55
N VAL A 119 8.53 12.34 6.24
CA VAL A 119 8.85 13.65 5.67
C VAL A 119 7.59 14.32 5.15
N PRO A 120 7.55 15.66 5.18
CA PRO A 120 6.43 16.40 4.61
C PRO A 120 6.43 16.31 3.08
N ALA A 121 5.26 16.06 2.53
CA ALA A 121 4.96 16.12 1.11
C ALA A 121 3.89 17.20 0.84
N PRO A 122 3.66 17.58 -0.43
CA PRO A 122 2.64 18.57 -0.78
C PRO A 122 1.25 18.24 -0.23
N ASP A 123 0.43 19.26 -0.06
CA ASP A 123 -0.95 19.20 0.46
C ASP A 123 -1.08 18.68 1.90
N GLY A 124 0.02 18.62 2.67
CA GLY A 124 0.03 18.12 4.04
C GLY A 124 0.14 16.60 4.18
N VAL A 125 0.41 15.89 3.09
CA VAL A 125 0.71 14.45 3.13
C VAL A 125 2.03 14.23 3.88
N ARG A 126 2.08 13.22 4.73
CA ARG A 126 3.31 12.71 5.33
C ARG A 126 3.77 11.47 4.56
N LEU A 127 5.04 11.37 4.23
CA LEU A 127 5.60 10.25 3.47
C LEU A 127 6.61 9.47 4.30
N VAL A 128 6.46 8.16 4.35
CA VAL A 128 7.46 7.21 4.86
C VAL A 128 7.91 6.32 3.72
N VAL A 129 9.23 6.13 3.59
CA VAL A 129 9.82 5.19 2.63
C VAL A 129 10.25 3.94 3.38
N MET A 130 9.68 2.79 3.01
CA MET A 130 10.00 1.52 3.66
C MET A 130 11.33 0.96 3.16
N GLY A 131 11.61 1.14 1.88
CA GLY A 131 12.77 0.56 1.21
C GLY A 131 12.63 -0.92 0.92
N GLY A 132 13.50 -1.42 0.08
CA GLY A 132 13.61 -2.85 -0.23
C GLY A 132 14.85 -3.45 0.41
N VAL A 133 14.83 -4.73 0.64
CA VAL A 133 15.97 -5.47 1.19
C VAL A 133 16.97 -5.77 0.08
N ARG A 134 17.94 -4.88 -0.13
CA ARG A 134 18.88 -4.92 -1.27
C ARG A 134 20.14 -5.78 -1.08
N ARG A 135 20.23 -6.68 -0.12
CA ARG A 135 21.46 -7.48 0.05
C ARG A 135 21.28 -8.91 -0.45
N ALA A 136 21.72 -9.19 -1.66
CA ALA A 136 22.02 -10.55 -2.09
C ALA A 136 23.09 -11.14 -1.14
N GLY A 137 22.74 -12.20 -0.40
CA GLY A 137 23.65 -12.86 0.54
C GLY A 137 23.73 -12.24 1.94
N GLY A 138 22.97 -11.20 2.25
CA GLY A 138 22.78 -10.70 3.61
C GLY A 138 21.89 -11.65 4.43
N GLY A 139 22.30 -11.98 5.64
CA GLY A 139 21.69 -12.96 6.54
C GLY A 139 20.15 -12.91 6.70
N CYS A 140 19.63 -13.24 7.86
CA CYS A 140 18.19 -13.22 8.12
C CYS A 140 17.64 -11.78 8.04
N LEU A 141 16.59 -11.57 7.22
CA LEU A 141 15.87 -10.29 7.04
C LEU A 141 14.75 -10.12 8.07
N CYS A 142 14.73 -10.95 9.11
CA CYS A 142 13.66 -10.97 10.09
C CYS A 142 13.49 -9.63 10.85
N PRO A 143 14.56 -8.89 11.23
CA PRO A 143 14.39 -7.63 11.94
C PRO A 143 13.69 -6.55 11.11
N GLU A 144 14.13 -6.37 9.86
CA GLU A 144 13.56 -5.37 8.96
C GLU A 144 12.10 -5.68 8.64
N THR A 145 11.81 -6.95 8.33
CA THR A 145 10.44 -7.39 8.03
C THR A 145 9.52 -7.26 9.24
N ALA A 146 10.01 -7.62 10.44
CA ALA A 146 9.24 -7.47 11.67
C ALA A 146 8.93 -5.99 11.96
N LEU A 147 9.91 -5.11 11.77
CA LEU A 147 9.75 -3.68 11.99
C LEU A 147 8.73 -3.08 11.02
N VAL A 148 8.85 -3.40 9.73
CA VAL A 148 7.94 -2.91 8.69
C VAL A 148 6.51 -3.41 8.96
N ALA A 149 6.34 -4.68 9.29
CA ALA A 149 5.04 -5.27 9.63
C ALA A 149 4.41 -4.58 10.86
N SER A 150 5.20 -4.35 11.91
CA SER A 150 4.75 -3.67 13.12
C SER A 150 4.44 -2.20 12.86
N ALA A 151 5.24 -1.53 12.01
CA ALA A 151 5.02 -0.14 11.66
C ALA A 151 3.66 0.08 10.98
N VAL A 152 3.30 -0.80 10.05
CA VAL A 152 2.04 -0.71 9.33
C VAL A 152 0.86 -1.19 10.19
N GLY A 153 1.03 -2.32 10.89
CA GLY A 153 -0.04 -2.95 11.68
C GLY A 153 -0.30 -2.27 13.03
N GLY A 154 0.72 -1.66 13.62
CA GLY A 154 0.68 -1.07 14.96
C GLY A 154 0.23 0.39 15.02
N MET A 155 -0.01 1.05 13.89
CA MET A 155 -0.48 2.44 13.88
C MET A 155 -1.89 2.53 14.46
N HIS A 156 -2.04 3.28 15.56
CA HIS A 156 -3.36 3.70 16.02
C HIS A 156 -3.86 4.82 15.12
N LEU A 157 -4.91 4.54 14.34
CA LEU A 157 -5.51 5.51 13.44
C LEU A 157 -6.78 6.10 14.07
N HIS A 158 -6.94 7.41 13.94
CA HIS A 158 -8.19 8.11 14.23
C HIS A 158 -9.10 8.08 12.99
N ALA A 159 -10.36 8.47 13.15
CA ALA A 159 -11.34 8.41 12.06
C ALA A 159 -10.96 9.23 10.82
N GLU A 160 -10.20 10.31 11.03
CA GLU A 160 -9.66 11.18 9.97
C GLU A 160 -8.33 10.71 9.37
N ASP A 161 -7.71 9.65 9.90
CA ASP A 161 -6.43 9.16 9.40
C ASP A 161 -6.61 8.18 8.25
N VAL A 162 -5.79 8.35 7.22
CA VAL A 162 -5.73 7.44 6.07
C VAL A 162 -4.29 7.05 5.78
N VAL A 163 -4.02 5.76 5.70
CA VAL A 163 -2.74 5.23 5.21
C VAL A 163 -2.93 4.77 3.78
N VAL A 164 -2.11 5.28 2.86
CA VAL A 164 -2.06 4.84 1.46
C VAL A 164 -0.71 4.21 1.20
N MET A 165 -0.67 2.90 0.95
CA MET A 165 0.56 2.18 0.67
C MET A 165 0.69 1.90 -0.83
N ASP A 166 1.75 2.42 -1.42
CA ASP A 166 2.18 2.09 -2.78
C ASP A 166 3.09 0.87 -2.76
N THR A 167 2.83 -0.10 -3.64
CA THR A 167 3.53 -1.37 -3.61
C THR A 167 4.31 -1.65 -4.88
N HIS A 168 5.36 -2.43 -4.77
CA HIS A 168 6.06 -2.99 -5.91
C HIS A 168 5.12 -3.88 -6.77
N ALA A 169 5.54 -4.18 -7.98
CA ALA A 169 4.83 -5.10 -8.86
C ALA A 169 4.78 -6.50 -8.26
N GLY A 170 3.57 -6.99 -8.06
CA GLY A 170 3.32 -8.32 -7.50
C GLY A 170 3.23 -8.32 -5.97
N VAL A 171 2.23 -9.01 -5.46
CA VAL A 171 1.95 -9.14 -4.02
C VAL A 171 2.94 -10.09 -3.33
N GLU A 172 3.82 -10.73 -4.11
CA GLU A 172 4.78 -11.73 -3.62
C GLU A 172 5.77 -11.16 -2.59
N HIS A 173 6.08 -9.87 -2.68
CA HIS A 173 6.93 -9.15 -1.71
C HIS A 173 6.17 -8.67 -0.47
N PHE A 174 4.84 -8.69 -0.52
CA PHE A 174 4.01 -8.57 0.66
C PHE A 174 4.07 -9.87 1.46
N GLY A 175 5.21 -10.16 2.05
CA GLY A 175 5.26 -11.24 3.01
C GLY A 175 4.03 -11.15 3.91
N ARG A 176 3.39 -12.27 4.25
CA ARG A 176 2.13 -12.41 5.01
C ARG A 176 1.96 -11.48 6.24
N SER A 177 2.98 -10.71 6.55
CA SER A 177 3.03 -9.79 7.69
C SER A 177 2.67 -8.35 7.34
N LEU A 178 3.01 -7.84 6.14
CA LEU A 178 2.89 -6.41 5.80
C LEU A 178 1.46 -5.97 5.50
N ALA A 179 0.65 -6.81 4.89
CA ALA A 179 -0.73 -6.49 4.54
C ALA A 179 -1.74 -6.80 5.65
N ARG A 180 -1.30 -7.37 6.77
CA ARG A 180 -2.18 -7.56 7.93
C ARG A 180 -2.59 -6.19 8.48
N GLY A 181 -3.89 -5.98 8.57
CA GLY A 181 -4.45 -4.74 9.10
C GLY A 181 -4.82 -3.70 8.05
N PHE A 182 -4.66 -4.00 6.74
CA PHE A 182 -5.27 -3.19 5.69
C PHE A 182 -6.76 -3.49 5.56
N ASP A 183 -7.52 -2.44 5.25
CA ASP A 183 -8.97 -2.50 5.14
C ASP A 183 -9.41 -2.69 3.70
N THR A 184 -8.65 -2.12 2.78
CA THR A 184 -9.04 -1.99 1.37
C THR A 184 -7.84 -2.23 0.47
N ALA A 185 -8.02 -3.03 -0.58
CA ALA A 185 -7.06 -3.15 -1.66
C ALA A 185 -7.61 -2.46 -2.92
N VAL A 186 -6.86 -1.51 -3.45
CA VAL A 186 -7.11 -0.87 -4.74
C VAL A 186 -6.31 -1.63 -5.80
N VAL A 187 -7.00 -2.41 -6.61
CA VAL A 187 -6.41 -3.22 -7.68
C VAL A 187 -6.36 -2.40 -8.95
N VAL A 188 -5.15 -1.99 -9.36
CA VAL A 188 -4.95 -1.18 -10.56
C VAL A 188 -4.59 -2.08 -11.73
N VAL A 189 -5.36 -1.95 -12.81
CA VAL A 189 -5.14 -2.65 -14.09
C VAL A 189 -5.12 -1.66 -15.25
N GLU A 190 -4.55 -2.04 -16.38
CA GLU A 190 -4.69 -1.36 -17.65
C GLU A 190 -5.39 -2.28 -18.65
N PRO A 191 -5.91 -1.80 -19.81
CA PRO A 191 -6.64 -2.60 -20.78
C PRO A 191 -5.75 -3.61 -21.53
N SER A 192 -5.10 -4.52 -20.81
CA SER A 192 -4.32 -5.62 -21.38
C SER A 192 -4.57 -6.90 -20.59
N PHE A 193 -4.59 -8.05 -21.29
CA PHE A 193 -4.83 -9.35 -20.69
C PHE A 193 -3.90 -9.62 -19.48
N ASN A 194 -2.61 -9.40 -19.67
CA ASN A 194 -1.62 -9.66 -18.63
C ASN A 194 -1.79 -8.74 -17.40
N ALA A 195 -2.23 -7.49 -17.60
CA ALA A 195 -2.45 -6.58 -16.47
C ALA A 195 -3.67 -6.99 -15.67
N VAL A 196 -4.74 -7.43 -16.32
CA VAL A 196 -5.94 -7.96 -15.67
C VAL A 196 -5.60 -9.23 -14.90
N GLN A 197 -4.92 -10.18 -15.53
CA GLN A 197 -4.53 -11.44 -14.87
C GLN A 197 -3.72 -11.18 -13.58
N VAL A 198 -2.65 -10.40 -13.65
CA VAL A 198 -1.82 -10.06 -12.48
C VAL A 198 -2.63 -9.26 -11.44
N GLY A 199 -3.53 -8.39 -11.89
CA GLY A 199 -4.45 -7.68 -11.00
C GLY A 199 -5.34 -8.64 -10.20
N LEU A 200 -5.92 -9.64 -10.85
CA LEU A 200 -6.76 -10.65 -10.19
C LEU A 200 -5.96 -11.57 -9.27
N GLU A 201 -4.74 -11.96 -9.65
CA GLU A 201 -3.81 -12.67 -8.76
C GLU A 201 -3.53 -11.83 -7.50
N SER A 202 -3.29 -10.52 -7.70
CA SER A 202 -3.09 -9.58 -6.59
C SER A 202 -4.33 -9.46 -5.68
N ALA A 203 -5.54 -9.45 -6.27
CA ALA A 203 -6.80 -9.46 -5.52
C ALA A 203 -6.96 -10.75 -4.69
N GLY A 204 -6.56 -11.90 -5.25
CA GLY A 204 -6.58 -13.19 -4.55
C GLY A 204 -5.68 -13.16 -3.32
N LEU A 205 -4.44 -12.71 -3.49
CA LEU A 205 -3.49 -12.59 -2.40
C LEU A 205 -3.95 -11.58 -1.34
N ALA A 206 -4.59 -10.48 -1.73
CA ALA A 206 -5.18 -9.53 -0.77
C ALA A 206 -6.25 -10.20 0.10
N ARG A 207 -7.13 -11.01 -0.49
CA ARG A 207 -8.13 -11.80 0.26
C ARG A 207 -7.50 -12.84 1.19
N ASP A 208 -6.46 -13.53 0.74
CA ASP A 208 -5.73 -14.50 1.57
C ASP A 208 -5.09 -13.84 2.81
N LEU A 209 -4.83 -12.53 2.72
CA LEU A 209 -4.33 -11.70 3.81
C LEU A 209 -5.43 -11.10 4.71
N GLY A 210 -6.71 -11.38 4.39
CA GLY A 210 -7.86 -10.90 5.14
C GLY A 210 -8.36 -9.51 4.72
N ILE A 211 -8.01 -9.05 3.52
CA ILE A 211 -8.53 -7.79 2.97
C ILE A 211 -9.77 -8.12 2.14
N ASP A 212 -10.94 -7.88 2.70
CA ASP A 212 -12.20 -8.22 2.05
C ASP A 212 -12.70 -7.15 1.07
N ARG A 213 -12.30 -5.89 1.28
CA ARG A 213 -12.72 -4.77 0.42
C ARG A 213 -11.78 -4.63 -0.77
N LEU A 214 -12.26 -4.98 -1.95
CA LEU A 214 -11.53 -4.87 -3.20
C LEU A 214 -12.17 -3.80 -4.08
N LEU A 215 -11.37 -2.82 -4.51
CA LEU A 215 -11.75 -1.76 -5.44
C LEU A 215 -10.96 -1.94 -6.74
N LEU A 216 -11.63 -1.92 -7.89
CA LEU A 216 -10.96 -2.01 -9.20
C LEU A 216 -10.73 -0.62 -9.78
N VAL A 217 -9.53 -0.38 -10.25
CA VAL A 217 -9.18 0.81 -11.02
C VAL A 217 -8.70 0.38 -12.40
N ILE A 218 -9.48 0.71 -13.44
CA ILE A 218 -9.09 0.53 -14.83
C ILE A 218 -8.39 1.82 -15.27
N ASN A 219 -7.08 1.80 -15.32
CA ASN A 219 -6.26 2.95 -15.64
C ASN A 219 -5.89 3.01 -17.13
N ARG A 220 -5.71 4.21 -17.67
CA ARG A 220 -5.33 4.45 -19.08
C ARG A 220 -6.34 3.89 -20.08
N ALA A 221 -7.63 3.89 -19.74
CA ALA A 221 -8.69 3.54 -20.68
C ALA A 221 -8.75 4.60 -21.80
N ARG A 222 -8.80 4.15 -23.05
CA ARG A 222 -8.84 5.01 -24.24
C ARG A 222 -10.24 5.11 -24.81
N SER A 223 -11.08 4.09 -24.54
CA SER A 223 -12.44 4.00 -25.05
C SER A 223 -13.28 3.09 -24.15
N ASP A 224 -14.57 3.07 -24.38
CA ASP A 224 -15.51 2.18 -23.68
C ASP A 224 -15.22 0.70 -23.99
N GLU A 225 -14.74 0.37 -25.20
CA GLU A 225 -14.35 -1.00 -25.58
C GLU A 225 -13.14 -1.48 -24.78
N ASP A 226 -12.23 -0.59 -24.36
CA ASP A 226 -11.14 -0.93 -23.45
C ASP A 226 -11.70 -1.38 -22.09
N VAL A 227 -12.69 -0.65 -21.59
CA VAL A 227 -13.35 -0.93 -20.30
C VAL A 227 -14.12 -2.26 -20.38
N GLU A 228 -14.94 -2.44 -21.42
CA GLU A 228 -15.72 -3.67 -21.64
C GLU A 228 -14.80 -4.89 -21.71
N ARG A 229 -13.67 -4.78 -22.42
CA ARG A 229 -12.68 -5.85 -22.53
C ARG A 229 -12.06 -6.22 -21.17
N VAL A 230 -11.76 -5.23 -20.31
CA VAL A 230 -11.27 -5.50 -18.96
C VAL A 230 -12.32 -6.21 -18.13
N LEU A 231 -13.56 -5.72 -18.14
CA LEU A 231 -14.67 -6.32 -17.39
C LEU A 231 -14.97 -7.75 -17.84
N ASP A 232 -14.99 -7.98 -19.15
CA ASP A 232 -15.10 -9.32 -19.73
C ASP A 232 -14.01 -10.29 -19.26
N HIS A 233 -12.76 -9.80 -19.15
CA HIS A 233 -11.67 -10.63 -18.64
C HIS A 233 -11.82 -10.91 -17.15
N VAL A 234 -12.23 -9.91 -16.35
CA VAL A 234 -12.53 -10.08 -14.91
C VAL A 234 -13.60 -11.16 -14.72
N ASP A 235 -14.68 -11.09 -15.49
CA ASP A 235 -15.77 -12.05 -15.40
C ASP A 235 -15.35 -13.47 -15.83
N ARG A 236 -14.58 -13.59 -16.91
CA ARG A 236 -14.13 -14.90 -17.42
C ARG A 236 -13.09 -15.59 -16.54
N LEU A 237 -12.18 -14.83 -15.96
CA LEU A 237 -11.17 -15.36 -15.04
C LEU A 237 -11.76 -15.66 -13.65
N GLY A 238 -12.90 -15.06 -13.35
CA GLY A 238 -13.81 -15.41 -12.28
C GLY A 238 -13.33 -15.24 -10.85
N GLY A 239 -14.27 -15.25 -9.92
CA GLY A 239 -14.00 -15.44 -8.50
C GLY A 239 -13.87 -14.17 -7.66
N PHE A 240 -13.85 -12.98 -8.26
CA PHE A 240 -13.72 -11.74 -7.48
C PHE A 240 -14.91 -10.80 -7.69
N THR A 241 -15.49 -10.33 -6.58
CA THR A 241 -16.43 -9.23 -6.58
C THR A 241 -15.71 -8.00 -6.10
N PHE A 242 -15.64 -6.97 -6.94
CA PHE A 242 -15.14 -5.66 -6.56
C PHE A 242 -16.29 -4.80 -6.03
N GLU A 243 -16.08 -4.13 -4.91
CA GLU A 243 -17.09 -3.24 -4.30
C GLU A 243 -17.40 -2.05 -5.23
N SER A 244 -16.39 -1.57 -5.94
CA SER A 244 -16.56 -0.54 -6.96
C SER A 244 -15.52 -0.68 -8.07
N THR A 245 -15.88 -0.17 -9.25
CA THR A 245 -14.97 -0.01 -10.39
C THR A 245 -14.86 1.45 -10.75
N THR A 246 -13.62 1.94 -10.82
CA THR A 246 -13.31 3.31 -11.25
C THR A 246 -12.52 3.25 -12.55
N VAL A 247 -12.96 4.00 -13.55
CA VAL A 247 -12.28 4.10 -14.84
C VAL A 247 -11.52 5.41 -14.90
N LEU A 248 -10.20 5.34 -15.07
CA LEU A 248 -9.33 6.50 -15.28
C LEU A 248 -8.94 6.55 -16.75
N PRO A 249 -9.35 7.59 -17.49
CA PRO A 249 -8.99 7.74 -18.90
C PRO A 249 -7.48 7.96 -19.06
N LEU A 250 -6.97 7.63 -20.24
CA LEU A 250 -5.62 8.03 -20.63
C LEU A 250 -5.58 9.57 -20.71
N ASP A 251 -4.78 10.16 -19.85
CA ASP A 251 -4.66 11.63 -19.77
C ASP A 251 -3.22 12.06 -20.08
N GLN A 252 -3.07 12.82 -21.15
CA GLN A 252 -1.76 13.28 -21.59
C GLN A 252 -1.12 14.23 -20.58
N SER A 253 -1.91 14.99 -19.82
CA SER A 253 -1.38 15.90 -18.80
C SER A 253 -0.66 15.19 -17.65
N VAL A 254 -1.06 13.93 -17.36
CA VAL A 254 -0.36 13.10 -16.38
C VAL A 254 0.99 12.66 -16.91
N ILE A 255 1.03 12.24 -18.19
CA ILE A 255 2.26 11.79 -18.86
C ILE A 255 3.26 12.93 -18.98
N ASP A 256 2.80 14.10 -19.46
CA ASP A 256 3.65 15.27 -19.65
C ASP A 256 4.12 15.89 -18.31
N GLY A 257 3.37 15.63 -17.24
CA GLY A 257 3.69 16.10 -15.89
C GLY A 257 4.63 15.21 -15.09
N GLU A 258 4.99 14.03 -15.62
CA GLU A 258 5.87 13.10 -14.91
C GLU A 258 7.19 13.76 -14.46
N PRO A 259 7.70 13.38 -13.29
CA PRO A 259 7.19 12.33 -12.40
C PRO A 259 6.05 12.76 -11.47
N SER A 260 5.73 14.06 -11.34
CA SER A 260 4.77 14.57 -10.36
C SER A 260 3.33 14.54 -10.88
N VAL A 261 2.37 14.26 -9.98
CA VAL A 261 0.94 14.38 -10.27
C VAL A 261 0.40 15.81 -10.22
N ASP A 262 1.26 16.82 -10.07
CA ASP A 262 0.84 18.23 -9.97
C ASP A 262 0.02 18.71 -11.17
N ALA A 263 0.37 18.28 -12.37
CA ALA A 263 -0.36 18.64 -13.58
C ALA A 263 -1.78 18.08 -13.56
N ALA A 264 -1.93 16.81 -13.21
CA ALA A 264 -3.22 16.15 -13.06
C ALA A 264 -4.10 16.84 -12.01
N LEU A 265 -3.51 17.26 -10.90
CA LEU A 265 -4.22 17.91 -9.79
C LEU A 265 -4.66 19.35 -10.07
N ARG A 266 -4.27 19.93 -11.20
CA ARG A 266 -4.70 21.29 -11.64
C ARG A 266 -5.95 21.29 -12.52
N GLY A 267 -6.59 20.17 -12.78
CA GLY A 267 -7.84 20.13 -13.53
C GLY A 267 -7.86 19.14 -14.70
N SER A 268 -7.34 17.93 -14.48
CA SER A 268 -7.45 16.85 -15.46
C SER A 268 -8.80 16.10 -15.35
N VAL A 269 -9.18 15.42 -16.42
CA VAL A 269 -10.36 14.52 -16.44
C VAL A 269 -10.27 13.39 -15.42
N ILE A 270 -9.06 13.07 -14.97
CA ILE A 270 -8.82 12.05 -13.93
C ILE A 270 -9.40 12.47 -12.57
N LEU A 271 -9.39 13.76 -12.23
CA LEU A 271 -9.93 14.24 -10.96
C LEU A 271 -11.41 13.92 -10.78
N ASP A 272 -12.18 14.14 -11.84
CA ASP A 272 -13.63 13.84 -11.82
C ASP A 272 -13.85 12.33 -11.71
N ALA A 273 -13.06 11.55 -12.45
CA ALA A 273 -13.13 10.10 -12.46
C ALA A 273 -12.77 9.48 -11.08
N LEU A 274 -11.83 10.07 -10.34
CA LEU A 274 -11.44 9.61 -9.00
C LEU A 274 -12.52 9.78 -7.94
N GLY A 275 -13.55 10.58 -8.20
CA GLY A 275 -14.61 10.86 -7.21
C GLY A 275 -15.27 9.60 -6.63
N GLY A 276 -15.47 8.56 -7.46
CA GLY A 276 -15.99 7.25 -7.04
C GLY A 276 -15.04 6.52 -6.10
N LEU A 277 -13.77 6.41 -6.50
CA LEU A 277 -12.72 5.74 -5.71
C LEU A 277 -12.55 6.41 -4.34
N LEU A 278 -12.51 7.74 -4.30
CA LEU A 278 -12.36 8.49 -3.06
C LEU A 278 -13.51 8.23 -2.09
N ARG A 279 -14.77 8.19 -2.59
CA ARG A 279 -15.93 7.85 -1.76
C ARG A 279 -15.83 6.42 -1.24
N ALA A 280 -15.46 5.47 -2.09
CA ALA A 280 -15.30 4.07 -1.71
C ALA A 280 -14.20 3.88 -0.65
N VAL A 281 -13.09 4.61 -0.74
CA VAL A 281 -12.00 4.55 0.23
C VAL A 281 -12.42 5.11 1.59
N ILE A 282 -13.19 6.21 1.62
CA ILE A 282 -13.62 6.87 2.88
C ILE A 282 -14.86 6.19 3.49
N ALA A 283 -15.65 5.46 2.68
CA ALA A 283 -16.86 4.79 3.18
C ALA A 283 -16.48 3.80 4.29
N GLU A 284 -17.10 3.91 5.44
CA GLU A 284 -16.92 2.99 6.56
C GLU A 284 -17.22 1.55 6.09
N ALA A 285 -16.38 0.60 6.49
CA ALA A 285 -16.69 -0.80 6.30
C ALA A 285 -18.05 -1.09 6.97
N PRO A 286 -18.96 -1.82 6.31
CA PRO A 286 -20.24 -2.15 6.92
C PRO A 286 -19.97 -2.81 8.27
N LEU A 287 -20.57 -2.26 9.32
CA LEU A 287 -20.58 -2.88 10.63
C LEU A 287 -21.01 -4.34 10.44
N ALA A 288 -20.17 -5.29 10.82
CA ALA A 288 -20.54 -6.69 10.81
C ALA A 288 -21.84 -6.81 11.61
N THR A 289 -22.96 -7.00 10.90
CA THR A 289 -24.24 -7.27 11.54
C THR A 289 -24.07 -8.56 12.31
N GLY A 290 -23.89 -8.44 13.63
CA GLY A 290 -23.87 -9.57 14.53
C GLY A 290 -25.14 -10.37 14.31
N GLN A 291 -25.04 -11.48 13.60
CA GLN A 291 -26.04 -12.52 13.67
C GLN A 291 -25.92 -13.16 15.04
N GLY A 292 -26.72 -12.65 15.96
CA GLY A 292 -27.05 -13.36 17.19
C GLY A 292 -27.80 -14.64 16.84
N ARG A 293 -27.31 -15.72 17.34
CA ARG A 293 -27.94 -16.84 18.06
C ARG A 293 -27.05 -18.05 18.03
#